data_3947c82fc66baf99e2cd15785a91f42f
#
_entry.id   3947c82fc66baf99e2cd15785a91f42f
#
_cell.length_a   1.000
_cell.length_b   1.000
_cell.length_c   1.000
_cell.angle_alpha   90.00
_cell.angle_beta   90.00
_cell.angle_gamma   90.00
#
_symmetry.space_group_name_H-M   'P 1'
#
loop_
_entity.id
_entity.type
_entity.pdbx_description
1 polymer ?
#
loop_
_entity_poly.entity_id
_entity_poly.type
_entity_poly.pdbx_seq_one_letter_code
_entity_poly.pdbx_strand_id
1 'polypeptide(L)'
;KSVREEVAVTAGRYLGIGPPHPAWVARECAALRPESYPTRRLQGAYYRDQLAEAAHRGGIEVWHVRGTVHDITTAAHQASGPVRTVRITGGRWVATDGPCGHRSHPRPIPVPEVRAPLVVLAQGMIQSAPDARTRRRREHAQRQRLVYVAPGMPSERDWTQVPGDGQDVLVAGMGANFFDVIGILTAGRGGRFTLADSGDTTDPAGFAAHDGGAGGPAAGAELRYEPSGGEPRLLVGSRRGLPYRGKGAYPTG
;
A
#
# COMPACT_ATOMS: atom_id res chain seq x y z
N LYS A 1 -4.06 12.84 20.75
CA LYS A 1 -4.87 13.27 19.59
C LYS A 1 -5.13 12.05 18.73
N SER A 2 -6.40 11.81 18.36
CA SER A 2 -6.73 10.68 17.50
C SER A 2 -6.27 10.96 16.07
N VAL A 3 -5.93 9.90 15.30
CA VAL A 3 -5.62 10.02 13.87
C VAL A 3 -6.75 10.76 13.11
N ARG A 4 -8.00 10.64 13.58
CA ARG A 4 -9.16 11.35 13.04
C ARG A 4 -9.05 12.87 13.24
N GLU A 5 -8.61 13.33 14.41
CA GLU A 5 -8.43 14.77 14.67
C GLU A 5 -7.25 15.34 13.88
N GLU A 6 -6.15 14.59 13.75
CA GLU A 6 -5.01 15.03 12.96
C GLU A 6 -5.34 15.11 11.47
N VAL A 7 -5.99 14.08 10.92
CA VAL A 7 -6.40 14.06 9.50
C VAL A 7 -7.45 15.12 9.21
N ALA A 8 -8.45 15.31 10.09
CA ALA A 8 -9.45 16.35 9.95
C ALA A 8 -8.87 17.76 10.09
N VAL A 9 -7.95 17.96 11.06
CA VAL A 9 -7.24 19.23 11.25
C VAL A 9 -6.31 19.52 10.07
N THR A 10 -5.61 18.50 9.56
CA THR A 10 -4.74 18.64 8.39
C THR A 10 -5.57 18.95 7.15
N ALA A 11 -6.64 18.21 6.86
CA ALA A 11 -7.55 18.51 5.75
C ALA A 11 -8.14 19.92 5.84
N GLY A 12 -8.50 20.38 7.04
CA GLY A 12 -9.03 21.74 7.26
C GLY A 12 -7.99 22.86 7.05
N ARG A 13 -6.72 22.60 7.36
CA ARG A 13 -5.61 23.57 7.15
C ARG A 13 -5.16 23.64 5.71
N TYR A 14 -5.28 22.54 4.95
CA TYR A 14 -4.83 22.41 3.58
C TYR A 14 -5.75 23.04 2.54
N LEU A 15 -6.97 23.36 2.89
CA LEU A 15 -7.90 24.05 2.00
C LEU A 15 -7.39 25.43 1.50
N GLY A 16 -6.23 25.90 1.99
CA GLY A 16 -5.61 27.17 1.58
C GLY A 16 -4.28 27.08 0.84
N ILE A 17 -3.60 25.92 0.80
CA ILE A 17 -2.19 25.85 0.35
C ILE A 17 -1.99 24.84 -0.81
N GLY A 18 -2.87 23.89 -1.03
CA GLY A 18 -2.79 22.87 -2.09
C GLY A 18 -4.09 22.73 -2.88
N PRO A 19 -4.11 21.94 -3.95
CA PRO A 19 -5.35 21.64 -4.62
C PRO A 19 -6.31 20.95 -3.65
N PRO A 20 -7.63 21.23 -3.72
CA PRO A 20 -8.59 20.62 -2.84
C PRO A 20 -8.53 19.09 -2.96
N HIS A 21 -8.59 18.42 -1.82
CA HIS A 21 -8.63 16.97 -1.83
C HIS A 21 -9.85 16.47 -2.60
N PRO A 22 -9.72 15.37 -3.34
CA PRO A 22 -10.87 14.70 -3.95
C PRO A 22 -11.94 14.39 -2.89
N ALA A 23 -13.22 14.47 -3.25
CA ALA A 23 -14.34 14.26 -2.34
C ALA A 23 -14.30 12.92 -1.55
N TRP A 24 -13.65 11.88 -2.11
CA TRP A 24 -13.47 10.60 -1.44
C TRP A 24 -12.62 10.71 -0.15
N VAL A 25 -11.63 11.63 -0.11
CA VAL A 25 -10.80 11.85 1.10
C VAL A 25 -11.69 12.32 2.26
N ALA A 26 -12.51 13.33 2.01
CA ALA A 26 -13.42 13.85 3.05
C ALA A 26 -14.41 12.78 3.52
N ARG A 27 -14.98 11.99 2.59
CA ARG A 27 -15.90 10.90 2.93
C ARG A 27 -15.23 9.84 3.79
N GLU A 28 -14.03 9.37 3.40
CA GLU A 28 -13.32 8.36 4.17
C GLU A 28 -12.88 8.87 5.54
N CYS A 29 -12.37 10.11 5.62
CA CYS A 29 -12.02 10.73 6.90
C CYS A 29 -13.22 10.82 7.85
N ALA A 30 -14.40 11.20 7.35
CA ALA A 30 -15.62 11.31 8.17
C ALA A 30 -16.09 9.95 8.71
N ALA A 31 -15.77 8.86 8.01
CA ALA A 31 -16.15 7.51 8.39
C ALA A 31 -15.13 6.81 9.30
N LEU A 32 -13.93 7.39 9.52
CA LEU A 32 -12.92 6.81 10.41
C LEU A 32 -13.38 6.82 11.87
N ARG A 33 -13.13 5.70 12.53
CA ARG A 33 -13.28 5.51 13.98
C ARG A 33 -11.90 5.25 14.60
N PRO A 34 -11.72 5.37 15.92
CA PRO A 34 -10.44 5.08 16.58
C PRO A 34 -9.88 3.69 16.26
N GLU A 35 -10.77 2.72 16.05
CA GLU A 35 -10.43 1.33 15.74
C GLU A 35 -10.21 1.07 14.25
N SER A 36 -10.59 2.03 13.38
CA SER A 36 -10.52 1.85 11.93
C SER A 36 -9.08 1.81 11.45
N TYR A 37 -8.87 1.06 10.38
CA TYR A 37 -7.67 1.15 9.57
C TYR A 37 -7.99 2.03 8.35
N PRO A 38 -7.28 3.15 8.15
CA PRO A 38 -7.44 3.94 6.93
C PRO A 38 -6.98 3.12 5.73
N THR A 39 -7.61 3.34 4.58
CA THR A 39 -7.10 2.73 3.35
C THR A 39 -5.69 3.23 3.05
N ARG A 40 -4.88 2.41 2.35
CA ARG A 40 -3.55 2.83 1.90
C ARG A 40 -3.61 4.09 1.02
N ARG A 41 -4.72 4.28 0.31
CA ARG A 41 -4.97 5.47 -0.51
C ARG A 41 -5.11 6.71 0.37
N LEU A 42 -5.89 6.66 1.45
CA LEU A 42 -6.02 7.75 2.40
C LEU A 42 -4.70 8.03 3.13
N GLN A 43 -4.00 6.97 3.56
CA GLN A 43 -2.69 7.10 4.17
C GLN A 43 -1.68 7.77 3.23
N GLY A 44 -1.72 7.47 1.93
CA GLY A 44 -0.90 8.13 0.92
C GLY A 44 -1.23 9.61 0.74
N ALA A 45 -2.51 10.00 0.84
CA ALA A 45 -2.91 11.41 0.84
C ALA A 45 -2.37 12.13 2.09
N TYR A 46 -2.54 11.53 3.26
CA TYR A 46 -2.03 12.04 4.53
C TYR A 46 -0.51 12.30 4.50
N TYR A 47 0.29 11.35 4.01
CA TYR A 47 1.75 11.53 3.95
C TYR A 47 2.16 12.65 2.98
N ARG A 48 1.45 12.81 1.87
CA ARG A 48 1.71 13.94 0.97
C ARG A 48 1.44 15.28 1.64
N ASP A 49 0.36 15.35 2.39
CA ASP A 49 0.01 16.55 3.14
C ASP A 49 1.07 16.87 4.19
N GLN A 50 1.49 15.88 4.96
CA GLN A 50 2.54 16.06 5.97
C GLN A 50 3.86 16.54 5.35
N LEU A 51 4.24 16.00 4.18
CA LEU A 51 5.44 16.43 3.46
C LEU A 51 5.32 17.88 3.01
N ALA A 52 4.21 18.24 2.37
CA ALA A 52 3.99 19.60 1.90
C ALA A 52 3.92 20.61 3.05
N GLU A 53 3.27 20.26 4.17
CA GLU A 53 3.24 21.11 5.36
C GLU A 53 4.63 21.30 5.97
N ALA A 54 5.42 20.22 6.07
CA ALA A 54 6.79 20.28 6.57
C ALA A 54 7.68 21.15 5.65
N ALA A 55 7.56 21.02 4.34
CA ALA A 55 8.26 21.85 3.38
C ALA A 55 7.90 23.33 3.51
N HIS A 56 6.59 23.63 3.65
CA HIS A 56 6.10 24.98 3.82
C HIS A 56 6.60 25.63 5.13
N ARG A 57 6.48 24.91 6.26
CA ARG A 57 6.96 25.41 7.55
C ARG A 57 8.47 25.61 7.60
N GLY A 58 9.22 24.71 6.95
CA GLY A 58 10.67 24.76 6.91
C GLY A 58 11.22 25.73 5.87
N GLY A 59 10.39 26.30 5.01
CA GLY A 59 10.83 27.13 3.89
C GLY A 59 11.70 26.37 2.88
N ILE A 60 11.56 25.02 2.81
CA ILE A 60 12.35 24.16 1.95
C ILE A 60 11.60 23.82 0.67
N GLU A 61 12.34 23.68 -0.42
CA GLU A 61 11.82 23.23 -1.70
C GLU A 61 12.02 21.72 -1.84
N VAL A 62 10.94 20.99 -2.13
CA VAL A 62 10.94 19.53 -2.32
C VAL A 62 10.70 19.21 -3.79
N TRP A 63 11.63 18.53 -4.42
CA TRP A 63 11.56 18.12 -5.82
C TRP A 63 11.17 16.65 -5.95
N HIS A 64 10.07 16.40 -6.66
CA HIS A 64 9.62 15.06 -6.97
C HIS A 64 10.14 14.63 -8.34
N VAL A 65 11.09 13.71 -8.33
CA VAL A 65 11.62 13.10 -9.56
C VAL A 65 11.11 11.68 -9.68
N ARG A 66 10.36 11.40 -10.73
CA ARG A 66 9.92 10.03 -11.06
C ARG A 66 10.98 9.35 -11.90
N GLY A 67 11.48 8.22 -11.45
CA GLY A 67 12.50 7.44 -12.16
C GLY A 67 13.01 6.28 -11.30
N THR A 68 13.92 5.49 -11.83
CA THR A 68 14.57 4.39 -11.11
C THR A 68 16.01 4.75 -10.82
N VAL A 69 16.38 4.84 -9.55
CA VAL A 69 17.78 4.99 -9.14
C VAL A 69 18.48 3.65 -9.37
N HIS A 70 19.56 3.65 -10.12
CA HIS A 70 20.34 2.45 -10.43
C HIS A 70 21.77 2.52 -9.93
N ASP A 71 22.26 3.71 -9.58
CA ASP A 71 23.62 3.87 -9.09
C ASP A 71 23.76 5.08 -8.16
N ILE A 72 24.60 4.96 -7.15
CA ILE A 72 24.98 6.04 -6.25
C ILE A 72 26.49 5.99 -6.07
N THR A 73 27.18 6.99 -6.59
CA THR A 73 28.63 7.11 -6.49
C THR A 73 29.02 8.27 -5.60
N THR A 74 30.16 8.15 -4.93
CA THR A 74 30.76 9.25 -4.17
C THR A 74 31.94 9.78 -4.96
N ALA A 75 31.92 11.03 -5.35
CA ALA A 75 33.09 11.68 -5.94
C ALA A 75 34.15 11.90 -4.84
N ALA A 76 35.41 11.59 -5.16
CA ALA A 76 36.53 11.89 -4.29
C ALA A 76 36.61 13.41 -4.07
N HIS A 77 36.75 13.80 -2.82
CA HIS A 77 36.99 15.13 -2.25
C HIS A 77 36.93 16.34 -3.20
N GLN A 78 35.83 17.06 -3.12
CA GLN A 78 35.81 18.49 -3.44
C GLN A 78 36.04 19.28 -2.14
N ALA A 79 36.55 20.50 -2.21
CA ALA A 79 36.84 21.38 -1.07
C ALA A 79 35.61 21.63 -0.15
N SER A 80 34.39 21.35 -0.63
CA SER A 80 33.12 21.46 0.05
C SER A 80 32.61 20.17 0.71
N GLY A 81 33.44 19.10 0.77
CA GLY A 81 33.05 17.80 1.32
C GLY A 81 32.60 16.76 0.26
N PRO A 82 32.22 15.54 0.70
CA PRO A 82 31.87 14.47 -0.21
C PRO A 82 30.52 14.75 -0.89
N VAL A 83 30.54 14.83 -2.22
CA VAL A 83 29.32 14.91 -3.04
C VAL A 83 28.98 13.54 -3.61
N ARG A 84 27.74 13.14 -3.46
CA ARG A 84 27.20 11.91 -4.01
C ARG A 84 26.43 12.21 -5.28
N THR A 85 26.66 11.40 -6.31
CA THR A 85 25.92 11.46 -7.56
C THR A 85 24.95 10.30 -7.61
N VAL A 86 23.66 10.59 -7.69
CA VAL A 86 22.56 9.63 -7.83
C VAL A 86 22.16 9.58 -9.29
N ARG A 87 22.33 8.43 -9.94
CA ARG A 87 21.95 8.23 -11.35
C ARG A 87 20.56 7.63 -11.48
N ILE A 88 19.76 8.18 -12.38
CA ILE A 88 18.33 7.89 -12.49
C ILE A 88 17.98 7.52 -13.93
N THR A 89 17.54 6.27 -14.13
CA THR A 89 16.99 5.85 -15.42
C THR A 89 15.55 6.30 -15.57
N GLY A 90 15.24 6.96 -16.69
CA GLY A 90 13.90 7.52 -16.94
C GLY A 90 13.52 8.64 -15.99
N GLY A 91 14.50 9.25 -15.31
CA GLY A 91 14.30 10.34 -14.37
C GLY A 91 13.59 11.51 -15.03
N ARG A 92 12.47 11.94 -14.46
CA ARG A 92 11.69 13.11 -14.90
C ARG A 92 11.23 13.90 -13.69
N TRP A 93 11.46 15.20 -13.72
CA TRP A 93 10.85 16.08 -12.74
C TRP A 93 9.33 16.10 -12.91
N VAL A 94 8.60 15.95 -11.82
CA VAL A 94 7.13 15.87 -11.83
C VAL A 94 6.50 17.08 -11.19
N ALA A 95 6.97 17.46 -10.01
CA ALA A 95 6.45 18.59 -9.26
C ALA A 95 7.45 19.06 -8.21
N THR A 96 7.25 20.27 -7.68
CA THR A 96 7.90 20.75 -6.45
C THR A 96 6.85 21.08 -5.41
N ASP A 97 7.13 20.74 -4.15
CA ASP A 97 6.39 21.21 -2.99
C ASP A 97 7.26 22.23 -2.26
N GLY A 98 6.72 23.40 -1.95
CA GLY A 98 7.46 24.45 -1.26
C GLY A 98 6.62 25.70 -0.99
N PRO A 99 7.23 26.75 -0.43
CA PRO A 99 6.52 27.98 -0.04
C PRO A 99 5.74 28.66 -1.18
N CYS A 100 6.12 28.37 -2.41
CA CYS A 100 5.52 28.96 -3.62
C CYS A 100 4.39 28.09 -4.23
N GLY A 101 3.99 27.01 -3.58
CA GLY A 101 2.93 26.10 -4.04
C GLY A 101 3.38 25.10 -5.10
N HIS A 102 2.49 24.19 -5.46
CA HIS A 102 2.72 23.19 -6.49
C HIS A 102 3.00 23.83 -7.85
N ARG A 103 4.21 23.67 -8.34
CA ARG A 103 4.55 23.96 -9.73
C ARG A 103 4.64 22.65 -10.50
N SER A 104 3.59 22.31 -11.22
CA SER A 104 3.69 21.28 -12.25
C SER A 104 4.28 21.89 -13.51
N HIS A 105 5.29 21.25 -14.10
CA HIS A 105 5.83 21.68 -15.38
C HIS A 105 4.97 21.10 -16.52
N PRO A 106 4.58 21.90 -17.53
CA PRO A 106 3.74 21.43 -18.64
C PRO A 106 4.43 20.36 -19.48
N ARG A 107 5.76 20.25 -19.40
CA ARG A 107 6.53 19.16 -20.04
C ARG A 107 7.48 18.54 -19.02
N PRO A 108 7.57 17.18 -18.98
CA PRO A 108 8.52 16.51 -18.10
C PRO A 108 9.95 16.91 -18.44
N ILE A 109 10.68 17.45 -17.47
CA ILE A 109 12.10 17.76 -17.63
C ILE A 109 12.89 16.49 -17.30
N PRO A 110 13.78 16.01 -18.20
CA PRO A 110 14.64 14.88 -17.91
C PRO A 110 15.60 15.19 -16.76
N VAL A 111 15.72 14.26 -15.81
CA VAL A 111 16.66 14.34 -14.68
C VAL A 111 17.48 13.05 -14.65
N PRO A 112 18.57 12.96 -15.41
CA PRO A 112 19.39 11.75 -15.47
C PRO A 112 20.23 11.53 -14.21
N GLU A 113 20.58 12.60 -13.52
CA GLU A 113 21.35 12.55 -12.28
C GLU A 113 20.98 13.67 -11.32
N VAL A 114 21.22 13.43 -10.04
CA VAL A 114 21.12 14.42 -8.95
C VAL A 114 22.40 14.36 -8.14
N ARG A 115 22.94 15.52 -7.78
CA ARG A 115 24.12 15.65 -6.91
C ARG A 115 23.71 16.21 -5.57
N ALA A 116 24.12 15.53 -4.50
CA ALA A 116 23.74 15.91 -3.14
C ALA A 116 24.86 15.58 -2.14
N PRO A 117 25.04 16.40 -1.08
CA PRO A 117 25.98 16.09 -0.01
C PRO A 117 25.50 14.94 0.87
N LEU A 118 24.17 14.71 0.93
CA LEU A 118 23.54 13.65 1.69
C LEU A 118 22.54 12.89 0.82
N VAL A 119 22.51 11.57 0.94
CA VAL A 119 21.51 10.71 0.31
C VAL A 119 20.92 9.81 1.39
N VAL A 120 19.59 9.82 1.50
CA VAL A 120 18.84 8.94 2.40
C VAL A 120 18.18 7.84 1.57
N LEU A 121 18.45 6.57 1.89
CA LEU A 121 17.85 5.42 1.25
C LEU A 121 16.56 5.05 1.99
N ALA A 122 15.42 5.32 1.40
CA ALA A 122 14.10 5.04 1.94
C ALA A 122 13.27 4.16 0.98
N GLN A 123 13.91 3.09 0.45
CA GLN A 123 13.34 2.23 -0.60
C GLN A 123 12.18 1.34 -0.12
N GLY A 124 11.88 1.32 1.19
CA GLY A 124 10.91 0.40 1.75
C GLY A 124 11.40 -1.05 1.71
N MET A 125 10.51 -1.99 1.45
CA MET A 125 10.85 -3.41 1.36
C MET A 125 11.32 -3.74 -0.05
N ILE A 126 12.64 -3.74 -0.25
CA ILE A 126 13.24 -4.18 -1.50
C ILE A 126 13.24 -5.71 -1.58
N GLN A 127 13.12 -6.23 -2.80
CA GLN A 127 13.27 -7.66 -3.03
C GLN A 127 14.74 -8.05 -2.92
N SER A 128 15.06 -8.86 -1.92
CA SER A 128 16.40 -9.47 -1.82
C SER A 128 16.54 -10.63 -2.82
N ALA A 129 17.79 -11.00 -3.12
CA ALA A 129 18.05 -12.23 -3.85
C ALA A 129 17.41 -13.43 -3.09
N PRO A 130 16.79 -14.37 -3.80
CA PRO A 130 16.14 -15.50 -3.17
C PRO A 130 17.16 -16.35 -2.37
N ASP A 131 16.81 -16.67 -1.14
CA ASP A 131 17.58 -17.58 -0.31
C ASP A 131 17.60 -19.01 -0.89
N ALA A 132 18.42 -19.88 -0.33
CA ALA A 132 18.56 -21.27 -0.78
C ALA A 132 17.25 -22.05 -0.71
N ARG A 133 16.38 -21.74 0.28
CA ARG A 133 15.09 -22.40 0.44
C ARG A 133 14.12 -21.98 -0.65
N THR A 134 14.04 -20.68 -0.96
CA THR A 134 13.22 -20.12 -2.01
C THR A 134 13.65 -20.61 -3.38
N ARG A 135 14.97 -20.69 -3.64
CA ARG A 135 15.51 -21.26 -4.87
C ARG A 135 15.08 -22.72 -5.05
N ARG A 136 15.28 -23.57 -4.05
CA ARG A 136 14.88 -25.00 -4.08
C ARG A 136 13.39 -25.18 -4.33
N ARG A 137 12.54 -24.36 -3.71
CA ARG A 137 11.08 -24.42 -3.94
C ARG A 137 10.71 -24.03 -5.35
N ARG A 138 11.34 -22.99 -5.90
CA ARG A 138 11.13 -22.56 -7.28
C ARG A 138 11.55 -23.65 -8.27
N GLU A 139 12.72 -24.22 -8.09
CA GLU A 139 13.22 -25.32 -8.92
C GLU A 139 12.32 -26.57 -8.84
N HIS A 140 11.85 -26.90 -7.63
CA HIS A 140 10.91 -28.00 -7.43
C HIS A 140 9.59 -27.74 -8.20
N ALA A 141 9.03 -26.55 -8.01
CA ALA A 141 7.79 -26.15 -8.70
C ALA A 141 7.96 -26.22 -10.22
N GLN A 142 9.06 -25.73 -10.76
CA GLN A 142 9.35 -25.81 -12.19
C GLN A 142 9.42 -27.25 -12.69
N ARG A 143 10.13 -28.14 -11.98
CA ARG A 143 10.21 -29.57 -12.34
C ARG A 143 8.86 -30.27 -12.30
N GLN A 144 8.01 -29.89 -11.36
CA GLN A 144 6.69 -30.49 -11.16
C GLN A 144 5.57 -29.75 -11.94
N ARG A 145 5.91 -28.71 -12.72
CA ARG A 145 4.94 -27.86 -13.42
C ARG A 145 3.90 -27.22 -12.48
N LEU A 146 4.32 -26.88 -11.28
CA LEU A 146 3.50 -26.21 -10.28
C LEU A 146 3.74 -24.70 -10.31
N VAL A 147 2.72 -23.93 -9.93
CA VAL A 147 2.85 -22.50 -9.69
C VAL A 147 3.47 -22.26 -8.30
N TYR A 148 4.47 -21.41 -8.21
CA TYR A 148 5.08 -21.00 -6.95
C TYR A 148 5.19 -19.49 -6.87
N VAL A 149 4.39 -18.89 -6.02
CA VAL A 149 4.47 -17.47 -5.67
C VAL A 149 5.40 -17.30 -4.47
N ALA A 150 6.55 -16.69 -4.70
CA ALA A 150 7.54 -16.46 -3.64
C ALA A 150 7.04 -15.40 -2.63
N PRO A 151 7.53 -15.44 -1.37
CA PRO A 151 7.21 -14.41 -0.37
C PRO A 151 7.50 -12.98 -0.88
N GLY A 152 6.67 -12.03 -0.48
CA GLY A 152 6.78 -10.61 -0.86
C GLY A 152 5.51 -9.86 -0.55
N MET A 153 5.45 -8.60 -0.99
CA MET A 153 4.23 -7.81 -0.86
C MET A 153 3.14 -8.35 -1.79
N PRO A 154 1.94 -8.67 -1.30
CA PRO A 154 0.87 -9.22 -2.13
C PRO A 154 0.51 -8.33 -3.33
N SER A 155 0.53 -7.01 -3.16
CA SER A 155 0.24 -6.04 -4.22
C SER A 155 1.27 -6.01 -5.37
N GLU A 156 2.45 -6.62 -5.17
CA GLU A 156 3.54 -6.66 -6.15
C GLU A 156 3.66 -8.04 -6.82
N ARG A 157 2.73 -8.95 -6.57
CA ARG A 157 2.73 -10.30 -7.11
C ARG A 157 1.70 -10.45 -8.22
N ASP A 158 2.06 -11.24 -9.21
CA ASP A 158 1.11 -11.67 -10.24
C ASP A 158 0.30 -12.87 -9.70
N TRP A 159 -0.95 -12.61 -9.35
CA TRP A 159 -1.90 -13.60 -8.85
C TRP A 159 -2.71 -14.27 -9.97
N THR A 160 -2.59 -13.80 -11.22
CA THR A 160 -3.29 -14.40 -12.35
C THR A 160 -2.78 -15.81 -12.68
N GLN A 161 -1.52 -16.09 -12.35
CA GLN A 161 -0.90 -17.40 -12.51
C GLN A 161 -1.40 -18.44 -11.49
N VAL A 162 -2.04 -18.00 -10.39
CA VAL A 162 -2.54 -18.93 -9.37
C VAL A 162 -3.83 -19.57 -9.87
N PRO A 163 -3.94 -20.91 -9.84
CA PRO A 163 -5.13 -21.61 -10.33
C PRO A 163 -6.38 -21.20 -9.54
N GLY A 164 -7.54 -21.39 -10.14
CA GLY A 164 -8.87 -21.21 -9.57
C GLY A 164 -9.68 -22.51 -9.65
N ASP A 165 -11.00 -22.37 -9.78
CA ASP A 165 -11.94 -23.44 -10.08
C ASP A 165 -11.80 -24.66 -9.12
N GLY A 166 -11.64 -24.39 -7.82
CA GLY A 166 -11.52 -25.39 -6.78
C GLY A 166 -10.19 -26.12 -6.70
N GLN A 167 -9.19 -25.76 -7.51
CA GLN A 167 -7.87 -26.37 -7.43
C GLN A 167 -7.17 -26.02 -6.12
N ASP A 168 -6.34 -26.96 -5.63
CA ASP A 168 -5.64 -26.80 -4.35
C ASP A 168 -4.51 -25.77 -4.41
N VAL A 169 -4.55 -24.81 -3.51
CA VAL A 169 -3.50 -23.82 -3.29
C VAL A 169 -3.03 -23.85 -1.84
N LEU A 170 -1.78 -24.21 -1.65
CA LEU A 170 -1.15 -24.20 -0.32
C LEU A 170 -0.64 -22.81 0.02
N VAL A 171 -1.15 -22.22 1.09
CA VAL A 171 -0.72 -20.92 1.63
C VAL A 171 0.11 -21.15 2.91
N ALA A 172 1.39 -20.77 2.86
CA ALA A 172 2.30 -20.92 3.99
C ALA A 172 2.43 -19.61 4.76
N GLY A 173 1.73 -19.52 5.90
CA GLY A 173 1.74 -18.37 6.81
C GLY A 173 0.36 -17.73 6.96
N MET A 174 0.08 -17.23 8.17
CA MET A 174 -1.18 -16.56 8.54
C MET A 174 -0.90 -15.21 9.20
N GLY A 175 0.13 -14.47 8.73
CA GLY A 175 0.44 -13.11 9.16
C GLY A 175 -0.42 -12.06 8.47
N ALA A 176 -0.06 -10.79 8.59
CA ALA A 176 -0.83 -9.67 8.01
C ALA A 176 -1.08 -9.83 6.50
N ASN A 177 -0.05 -10.19 5.73
CA ASN A 177 -0.17 -10.39 4.28
C ASN A 177 -1.12 -11.53 3.88
N PHE A 178 -1.41 -12.44 4.81
CA PHE A 178 -2.36 -13.53 4.58
C PHE A 178 -3.76 -13.01 4.24
N PHE A 179 -4.21 -11.96 4.94
CA PHE A 179 -5.53 -11.37 4.69
C PHE A 179 -5.62 -10.71 3.31
N ASP A 180 -4.54 -10.06 2.87
CA ASP A 180 -4.48 -9.52 1.50
C ASP A 180 -4.56 -10.66 0.46
N VAL A 181 -3.83 -11.76 0.69
CA VAL A 181 -3.84 -12.93 -0.21
C VAL A 181 -5.23 -13.58 -0.25
N ILE A 182 -5.88 -13.75 0.91
CA ILE A 182 -7.24 -14.29 0.96
C ILE A 182 -8.19 -13.36 0.18
N GLY A 183 -8.15 -12.05 0.44
CA GLY A 183 -8.99 -11.09 -0.27
C GLY A 183 -8.82 -11.17 -1.80
N ILE A 184 -7.59 -11.29 -2.28
CA ILE A 184 -7.29 -11.41 -3.72
C ILE A 184 -7.82 -12.73 -4.31
N LEU A 185 -7.65 -13.85 -3.59
CA LEU A 185 -8.02 -15.17 -4.08
C LEU A 185 -9.49 -15.55 -3.84
N THR A 186 -10.24 -14.74 -3.11
CA THR A 186 -11.68 -14.93 -2.83
C THR A 186 -12.50 -13.78 -3.43
N ALA A 187 -12.69 -12.69 -2.70
CA ALA A 187 -13.46 -11.54 -3.17
C ALA A 187 -12.89 -10.94 -4.49
N GLY A 188 -11.58 -10.90 -4.64
CA GLY A 188 -10.92 -10.49 -5.89
C GLY A 188 -11.21 -11.39 -7.09
N ARG A 189 -11.80 -12.58 -6.87
CA ARG A 189 -12.27 -13.51 -7.90
C ARG A 189 -13.80 -13.55 -8.01
N GLY A 190 -14.49 -12.59 -7.41
CA GLY A 190 -15.94 -12.42 -7.53
C GLY A 190 -16.75 -13.05 -6.42
N GLY A 191 -16.12 -13.70 -5.44
CA GLY A 191 -16.81 -14.15 -4.23
C GLY A 191 -17.25 -12.97 -3.36
N ARG A 192 -18.28 -13.16 -2.54
CA ARG A 192 -18.91 -12.09 -1.74
C ARG A 192 -19.09 -12.51 -0.30
N PHE A 193 -19.06 -11.52 0.60
CA PHE A 193 -19.46 -11.69 1.97
C PHE A 193 -20.85 -11.08 2.17
N THR A 194 -21.78 -11.82 2.75
CA THR A 194 -23.13 -11.38 3.08
C THR A 194 -23.34 -11.45 4.60
N LEU A 195 -24.28 -10.65 5.12
CA LEU A 195 -24.70 -10.77 6.51
C LEU A 195 -25.57 -12.02 6.68
N ALA A 196 -25.27 -12.87 7.66
CA ALA A 196 -25.97 -14.15 7.83
C ALA A 196 -27.47 -14.01 8.08
N ASP A 197 -27.92 -12.93 8.75
CA ASP A 197 -29.32 -12.68 9.13
C ASP A 197 -30.09 -11.72 8.24
N SER A 198 -29.44 -11.08 7.28
CA SER A 198 -30.12 -10.18 6.36
C SER A 198 -30.32 -10.89 5.03
N GLY A 199 -31.57 -11.25 4.70
CA GLY A 199 -31.94 -11.62 3.33
C GLY A 199 -31.76 -10.45 2.34
N ASP A 200 -31.10 -9.41 2.75
CA ASP A 200 -30.75 -8.22 1.99
C ASP A 200 -29.34 -8.36 1.45
N THR A 201 -29.22 -8.48 0.14
CA THR A 201 -27.98 -8.50 -0.63
C THR A 201 -27.32 -7.12 -0.72
N THR A 202 -27.52 -6.25 0.26
CA THR A 202 -26.72 -5.03 0.35
C THR A 202 -25.28 -5.48 0.60
N ASP A 203 -24.47 -5.30 -0.44
CA ASP A 203 -23.06 -5.58 -0.49
C ASP A 203 -22.37 -5.08 0.81
N PRO A 204 -22.04 -5.95 1.80
CA PRO A 204 -21.30 -5.54 2.99
C PRO A 204 -19.85 -5.21 2.62
N ALA A 205 -19.54 -5.46 1.40
CA ALA A 205 -18.29 -5.15 0.79
C ALA A 205 -18.29 -3.75 0.20
N GLY A 206 -18.35 -2.80 1.01
CA GLY A 206 -17.44 -1.69 0.81
C GLY A 206 -15.99 -2.18 0.67
N PHE A 207 -15.78 -3.49 0.65
CA PHE A 207 -14.59 -4.22 0.19
C PHE A 207 -14.54 -4.40 -1.32
N ALA A 208 -15.63 -4.22 -2.03
CA ALA A 208 -15.58 -4.03 -3.47
C ALA A 208 -14.86 -2.71 -3.70
N ALA A 209 -13.66 -2.86 -3.98
CA ALA A 209 -12.53 -2.06 -4.41
C ALA A 209 -12.80 -0.71 -5.11
N HIS A 210 -13.83 0.06 -4.87
CA HIS A 210 -13.98 1.30 -5.64
C HIS A 210 -14.38 2.55 -4.92
N ASP A 211 -14.99 2.55 -3.74
CA ASP A 211 -15.43 3.83 -3.17
C ASP A 211 -15.22 4.04 -1.67
N GLY A 212 -14.23 3.39 -1.04
CA GLY A 212 -13.71 3.84 0.26
C GLY A 212 -14.74 4.12 1.37
N GLY A 213 -15.90 3.47 1.33
CA GLY A 213 -16.90 3.58 2.38
C GLY A 213 -16.45 2.78 3.61
N ALA A 214 -16.08 3.46 4.69
CA ALA A 214 -15.68 2.89 5.97
C ALA A 214 -16.88 2.33 6.79
N GLY A 215 -17.88 1.77 6.14
CA GLY A 215 -19.02 1.11 6.74
C GLY A 215 -18.83 -0.40 6.77
N GLY A 216 -17.88 -0.92 7.57
CA GLY A 216 -17.86 -2.33 7.89
C GLY A 216 -19.12 -2.74 8.68
N PRO A 217 -19.49 -4.05 8.67
CA PRO A 217 -20.61 -4.56 9.43
C PRO A 217 -20.48 -4.20 10.91
N ALA A 218 -21.62 -4.05 11.59
CA ALA A 218 -21.64 -3.78 13.03
C ALA A 218 -20.80 -4.81 13.77
N ALA A 219 -20.12 -4.40 14.84
CA ALA A 219 -19.33 -5.30 15.66
C ALA A 219 -20.21 -6.48 16.13
N GLY A 220 -19.82 -7.71 15.81
CA GLY A 220 -20.58 -8.93 16.13
C GLY A 220 -21.49 -9.44 15.01
N ALA A 221 -21.59 -8.77 13.88
CA ALA A 221 -22.35 -9.30 12.75
C ALA A 221 -21.62 -10.54 12.17
N GLU A 222 -22.36 -11.62 12.00
CA GLU A 222 -21.85 -12.82 11.37
C GLU A 222 -21.84 -12.65 9.84
N LEU A 223 -20.69 -12.87 9.23
CA LEU A 223 -20.51 -12.81 7.79
C LEU A 223 -20.49 -14.22 7.20
N ARG A 224 -21.30 -14.44 6.18
CA ARG A 224 -21.28 -15.64 5.36
C ARG A 224 -20.57 -15.36 4.05
N TYR A 225 -19.67 -16.27 3.66
CA TYR A 225 -19.00 -16.18 2.36
C TYR A 225 -19.77 -16.96 1.30
N GLU A 226 -20.02 -16.31 0.17
CA GLU A 226 -20.66 -16.90 -1.02
C GLU A 226 -19.60 -16.97 -2.14
N PRO A 227 -19.16 -18.19 -2.51
CA PRO A 227 -18.16 -18.36 -3.56
C PRO A 227 -18.72 -18.04 -4.95
N SER A 228 -17.89 -17.50 -5.83
CA SER A 228 -18.21 -17.29 -7.25
C SER A 228 -18.01 -18.55 -8.09
N GLY A 229 -17.24 -19.51 -7.57
CA GLY A 229 -16.76 -20.69 -8.31
C GLY A 229 -15.39 -20.52 -8.96
N GLY A 230 -14.88 -19.29 -9.05
CA GLY A 230 -13.54 -19.01 -9.60
C GLY A 230 -12.41 -19.06 -8.56
N GLU A 231 -12.72 -19.38 -7.31
CA GLU A 231 -11.75 -19.45 -6.22
C GLU A 231 -11.01 -20.79 -6.20
N PRO A 232 -9.76 -20.80 -5.73
CA PRO A 232 -9.07 -22.03 -5.38
C PRO A 232 -9.56 -22.59 -4.04
N ARG A 233 -9.33 -23.87 -3.79
CA ARG A 233 -9.42 -24.44 -2.45
C ARG A 233 -8.13 -24.10 -1.69
N LEU A 234 -8.25 -23.31 -0.64
CA LEU A 234 -7.11 -22.82 0.12
C LEU A 234 -6.75 -23.78 1.25
N LEU A 235 -5.56 -24.35 1.19
CA LEU A 235 -4.96 -25.15 2.25
C LEU A 235 -3.97 -24.28 3.00
N VAL A 236 -4.34 -23.79 4.16
CA VAL A 236 -3.58 -22.77 4.88
C VAL A 236 -2.89 -23.36 6.10
N GLY A 237 -1.60 -23.10 6.23
CA GLY A 237 -0.80 -23.55 7.36
C GLY A 237 0.09 -22.47 7.95
N SER A 238 0.22 -22.48 9.28
CA SER A 238 1.18 -21.64 9.99
C SER A 238 1.77 -22.38 11.20
N ARG A 239 2.89 -21.86 11.72
CA ARG A 239 3.53 -22.47 12.89
C ARG A 239 2.61 -22.56 14.12
N ARG A 240 1.69 -21.59 14.27
CA ARG A 240 0.74 -21.55 15.40
C ARG A 240 -0.63 -22.14 15.06
N GLY A 241 -0.92 -22.40 13.79
CA GLY A 241 -2.24 -22.84 13.32
C GLY A 241 -3.35 -21.79 13.44
N LEU A 242 -3.02 -20.55 13.81
CA LEU A 242 -3.98 -19.46 14.00
C LEU A 242 -3.62 -18.27 13.12
N PRO A 243 -4.62 -17.59 12.55
CA PRO A 243 -4.41 -16.34 11.83
C PRO A 243 -4.02 -15.22 12.79
N TYR A 244 -3.48 -14.14 12.23
CA TYR A 244 -3.22 -12.91 12.97
C TYR A 244 -4.55 -12.34 13.48
N ARG A 245 -4.58 -11.90 14.73
CA ARG A 245 -5.80 -11.34 15.32
C ARG A 245 -6.06 -9.93 14.82
N GLY A 246 -7.33 -9.60 14.64
CA GLY A 246 -7.75 -8.24 14.38
C GLY A 246 -7.44 -7.31 15.57
N LYS A 247 -7.53 -6.02 15.32
CA LYS A 247 -7.40 -4.99 16.35
C LYS A 247 -8.58 -5.10 17.32
N GLY A 248 -8.31 -5.15 18.62
CA GLY A 248 -9.35 -5.13 19.64
C GLY A 248 -10.06 -3.78 19.70
N ALA A 249 -11.32 -3.79 20.13
CA ALA A 249 -11.98 -2.55 20.55
C ALA A 249 -11.34 -2.02 21.82
N TYR A 250 -11.05 -0.74 21.84
CA TYR A 250 -10.58 -0.08 23.06
C TYR A 250 -11.80 0.43 23.84
N PRO A 251 -11.85 0.23 25.18
CA PRO A 251 -12.88 0.88 25.99
C PRO A 251 -12.76 2.39 25.79
N THR A 252 -13.82 3.02 25.34
CA THR A 252 -13.95 4.46 25.38
C THR A 252 -14.20 4.84 26.84
N GLY A 253 -13.16 5.33 27.53
CA GLY A 253 -13.31 5.96 28.84
C GLY A 253 -14.00 7.30 28.73
#